data_4a841f24db238142a6bde15d29c11977
#
_entry.id   4a841f24db238142a6bde15d29c11977
#
_cell.length_a   1.000
_cell.length_b   1.000
_cell.length_c   1.000
_cell.angle_alpha   90.00
_cell.angle_beta   90.00
_cell.angle_gamma   90.00
#
_symmetry.space_group_name_H-M   'P 1'
#
loop_
_entity.id
_entity.type
_entity.pdbx_description
1 polymer ?
#
loop_
_entity_poly.entity_id
_entity_poly.type
_entity_poly.pdbx_seq_one_letter_code
_entity_poly.pdbx_strand_id
1 'polypeptide(L)'
;MAYGRYLEEFQVGEVIRHWPGRTITEADCTWFALLTMNQHPVHSDAHYAATHTQHKQRLVLGPLVFAIGIGMTVADVSGRAIANLEIERIVHDAPVFIGDTIYSESTVLAVRESRQGDRGTVTVETRVSNQRGERVMTFRRTALVPRRHHPTLGEGRLRA
;
A
#
# COMPACT_ATOMS: atom_id res chain seq x y z
N MET A 1 -19.52 1.01 -6.20
CA MET A 1 -18.59 -0.13 -6.09
C MET A 1 -18.66 -0.70 -4.70
N ALA A 2 -18.63 -2.01 -4.53
CA ALA A 2 -18.53 -2.61 -3.20
C ALA A 2 -17.13 -2.32 -2.63
N TYR A 3 -17.06 -1.89 -1.37
CA TYR A 3 -15.79 -1.61 -0.70
C TYR A 3 -15.18 -2.92 -0.20
N GLY A 4 -14.04 -3.30 -0.76
CA GLY A 4 -13.34 -4.55 -0.48
C GLY A 4 -13.97 -5.79 -1.14
N ARG A 5 -13.20 -6.87 -1.15
CA ARG A 5 -13.55 -8.16 -1.78
C ARG A 5 -13.67 -9.26 -0.73
N TYR A 6 -14.49 -10.26 -1.03
CA TYR A 6 -14.49 -11.56 -0.34
C TYR A 6 -13.45 -12.50 -0.95
N LEU A 7 -13.09 -13.56 -0.22
CA LEU A 7 -12.06 -14.50 -0.63
C LEU A 7 -12.30 -15.09 -2.03
N GLU A 8 -13.55 -15.37 -2.36
CA GLU A 8 -13.97 -15.97 -3.63
C GLU A 8 -13.80 -15.04 -4.84
N GLU A 9 -13.55 -13.76 -4.60
CA GLU A 9 -13.42 -12.74 -5.66
C GLU A 9 -11.96 -12.49 -6.08
N PHE A 10 -11.01 -13.22 -5.48
CA PHE A 10 -9.61 -13.14 -5.84
C PHE A 10 -9.19 -14.31 -6.71
N GLN A 11 -8.47 -14.02 -7.80
CA GLN A 11 -7.91 -15.03 -8.69
C GLN A 11 -6.39 -14.91 -8.74
N VAL A 12 -5.66 -16.01 -8.59
CA VAL A 12 -4.20 -16.02 -8.71
C VAL A 12 -3.79 -15.58 -10.12
N GLY A 13 -2.85 -14.65 -10.19
CA GLY A 13 -2.39 -14.03 -11.43
C GLY A 13 -3.18 -12.77 -11.84
N GLU A 14 -4.30 -12.47 -11.18
CA GLU A 14 -5.04 -11.23 -11.44
C GLU A 14 -4.19 -10.02 -11.10
N VAL A 15 -4.24 -9.00 -11.97
CA VAL A 15 -3.63 -7.69 -11.77
C VAL A 15 -4.70 -6.66 -11.47
N ILE A 16 -4.62 -6.05 -10.30
CA ILE A 16 -5.57 -5.06 -9.80
C ILE A 16 -4.89 -3.68 -9.84
N ARG A 17 -5.40 -2.78 -10.67
CA ARG A 17 -4.95 -1.39 -10.73
C ARG A 17 -5.78 -0.56 -9.77
N HIS A 18 -5.09 0.09 -8.83
CA HIS A 18 -5.74 0.89 -7.79
C HIS A 18 -5.95 2.32 -8.22
N TRP A 19 -7.11 2.89 -7.90
CA TRP A 19 -7.48 4.25 -8.24
C TRP A 19 -8.14 4.95 -7.03
N PRO A 20 -7.89 6.25 -6.83
CA PRO A 20 -7.03 7.15 -7.60
C PRO A 20 -5.55 7.05 -7.22
N GLY A 21 -4.67 7.69 -8.00
CA GLY A 21 -3.29 7.99 -7.62
C GLY A 21 -3.23 9.10 -6.56
N ARG A 22 -2.05 9.29 -5.93
CA ARG A 22 -1.85 10.27 -4.85
C ARG A 22 -0.59 11.10 -5.10
N THR A 23 -0.76 12.42 -5.24
CA THR A 23 0.37 13.36 -5.24
C THR A 23 0.86 13.58 -3.81
N ILE A 24 2.15 13.40 -3.59
CA ILE A 24 2.79 13.58 -2.29
C ILE A 24 3.12 15.05 -2.10
N THR A 25 2.59 15.64 -1.05
CA THR A 25 2.78 17.05 -0.70
C THR A 25 3.87 17.25 0.35
N GLU A 26 4.32 18.49 0.50
CA GLU A 26 5.23 18.86 1.59
C GLU A 26 4.61 18.61 2.95
N ALA A 27 3.32 18.87 3.11
CA ALA A 27 2.59 18.63 4.35
C ALA A 27 2.60 17.16 4.73
N ASP A 28 2.41 16.24 3.77
CA ASP A 28 2.49 14.78 4.01
C ASP A 28 3.85 14.41 4.62
N CYS A 29 4.95 14.90 4.04
CA CYS A 29 6.30 14.60 4.50
C CYS A 29 6.56 15.19 5.90
N THR A 30 6.15 16.43 6.14
CA THR A 30 6.33 17.12 7.42
C THR A 30 5.58 16.40 8.53
N TRP A 31 4.29 16.13 8.35
CA TRP A 31 3.47 15.44 9.36
C TRP A 31 3.98 14.02 9.61
N PHE A 32 4.33 13.29 8.56
CA PHE A 32 4.82 11.93 8.72
C PHE A 32 6.16 11.89 9.47
N ALA A 33 7.08 12.80 9.17
CA ALA A 33 8.36 12.91 9.88
C ALA A 33 8.15 13.20 11.38
N LEU A 34 7.25 14.13 11.71
CA LEU A 34 6.92 14.46 13.11
C LEU A 34 6.29 13.28 13.85
N LEU A 35 5.30 12.60 13.23
CA LEU A 35 4.60 11.46 13.82
C LEU A 35 5.51 10.24 14.04
N THR A 36 6.50 10.05 13.17
CA THR A 36 7.41 8.90 13.23
C THR A 36 8.75 9.20 13.89
N MET A 37 8.96 10.43 14.38
CA MET A 37 10.22 10.89 14.95
C MET A 37 11.42 10.74 14.00
N ASN A 38 11.18 10.76 12.68
CA ASN A 38 12.26 10.69 11.69
C ASN A 38 12.91 12.07 11.53
N GLN A 39 14.09 12.21 12.10
CA GLN A 39 14.84 13.47 12.13
C GLN A 39 15.97 13.56 11.09
N HIS A 40 16.01 12.63 10.12
CA HIS A 40 17.07 12.66 9.12
C HIS A 40 16.94 13.90 8.21
N PRO A 41 17.98 14.76 8.12
CA PRO A 41 17.88 16.05 7.43
C PRO A 41 17.59 15.94 5.93
N VAL A 42 17.85 14.79 5.29
CA VAL A 42 17.50 14.57 3.88
C VAL A 42 16.00 14.73 3.60
N HIS A 43 15.14 14.58 4.62
CA HIS A 43 13.69 14.69 4.51
C HIS A 43 13.15 16.07 4.90
N SER A 44 13.84 16.77 5.83
CA SER A 44 13.32 17.98 6.47
C SER A 44 14.10 19.25 6.17
N ASP A 45 15.41 19.16 5.86
CA ASP A 45 16.29 20.28 5.61
C ASP A 45 16.59 20.43 4.13
N ALA A 46 15.98 21.43 3.49
CA ALA A 46 16.15 21.68 2.06
C ALA A 46 17.58 22.12 1.70
N HIS A 47 18.24 22.90 2.59
CA HIS A 47 19.62 23.32 2.37
C HIS A 47 20.59 22.14 2.45
N TYR A 48 20.43 21.29 3.47
CA TYR A 48 21.19 20.06 3.58
C TYR A 48 21.01 19.16 2.36
N ALA A 49 19.76 18.93 1.95
CA ALA A 49 19.45 18.10 0.79
C ALA A 49 20.12 18.65 -0.49
N ALA A 50 20.06 19.95 -0.71
CA ALA A 50 20.67 20.62 -1.87
C ALA A 50 22.19 20.54 -1.90
N THR A 51 22.85 20.60 -0.75
CA THR A 51 24.31 20.72 -0.66
C THR A 51 25.02 19.41 -0.41
N HIS A 52 24.41 18.49 0.37
CA HIS A 52 25.05 17.27 0.87
C HIS A 52 24.51 15.96 0.25
N THR A 53 23.53 16.02 -0.64
CA THR A 53 22.99 14.80 -1.27
C THR A 53 23.15 14.81 -2.79
N GLN A 54 23.22 13.63 -3.38
CA GLN A 54 23.27 13.47 -4.83
C GLN A 54 21.99 13.94 -5.52
N HIS A 55 20.86 13.90 -4.82
CA HIS A 55 19.53 14.24 -5.37
C HIS A 55 19.26 15.73 -5.41
N LYS A 56 20.04 16.55 -4.67
CA LYS A 56 19.94 18.01 -4.61
C LYS A 56 18.57 18.56 -4.19
N GLN A 57 17.72 17.69 -3.66
CA GLN A 57 16.37 18.02 -3.16
C GLN A 57 15.96 17.01 -2.08
N ARG A 58 14.96 17.40 -1.27
CA ARG A 58 14.47 16.54 -0.20
C ARG A 58 13.81 15.27 -0.76
N LEU A 59 14.15 14.13 -0.16
CA LEU A 59 13.51 12.85 -0.46
C LEU A 59 12.23 12.69 0.37
N VAL A 60 11.23 12.07 -0.23
CA VAL A 60 10.08 11.54 0.49
C VAL A 60 10.54 10.37 1.37
N LEU A 61 10.01 10.29 2.59
CA LEU A 61 10.30 9.20 3.50
C LEU A 61 9.81 7.87 2.89
N GLY A 62 10.68 6.88 2.82
CA GLY A 62 10.30 5.56 2.28
C GLY A 62 9.10 4.92 2.99
N PRO A 63 9.01 4.93 4.33
CA PRO A 63 7.82 4.46 5.04
C PRO A 63 6.53 5.23 4.69
N LEU A 64 6.61 6.52 4.32
CA LEU A 64 5.45 7.29 3.84
C LEU A 64 4.98 6.77 2.47
N VAL A 65 5.93 6.52 1.53
CA VAL A 65 5.61 5.93 0.23
C VAL A 65 4.92 4.58 0.41
N PHE A 66 5.42 3.74 1.33
CA PHE A 66 4.79 2.48 1.69
C PHE A 66 3.38 2.67 2.25
N ALA A 67 3.21 3.58 3.22
CA ALA A 67 1.91 3.83 3.85
C ALA A 67 0.85 4.31 2.85
N ILE A 68 1.22 5.19 1.91
CA ILE A 68 0.34 5.64 0.85
C ILE A 68 0.08 4.49 -0.13
N GLY A 69 1.12 3.78 -0.56
CA GLY A 69 1.02 2.67 -1.51
C GLY A 69 0.09 1.55 -1.01
N ILE A 70 0.22 1.13 0.25
CA ILE A 70 -0.68 0.13 0.84
C ILE A 70 -2.09 0.70 1.04
N GLY A 71 -2.20 1.98 1.42
CA GLY A 71 -3.48 2.68 1.59
C GLY A 71 -4.34 2.67 0.32
N MET A 72 -3.73 2.88 -0.86
CA MET A 72 -4.42 2.82 -2.15
C MET A 72 -5.04 1.44 -2.41
N THR A 73 -4.45 0.38 -1.89
CA THR A 73 -4.93 -1.00 -2.13
C THR A 73 -6.11 -1.39 -1.25
N VAL A 74 -6.48 -0.55 -0.26
CA VAL A 74 -7.49 -0.93 0.75
C VAL A 74 -8.84 -1.20 0.11
N ALA A 75 -9.31 -0.31 -0.77
CA ALA A 75 -10.63 -0.45 -1.39
C ALA A 75 -10.80 -1.76 -2.18
N ASP A 76 -9.71 -2.26 -2.78
CA ASP A 76 -9.76 -3.41 -3.70
C ASP A 76 -9.26 -4.71 -3.07
N VAL A 77 -8.32 -4.64 -2.11
CA VAL A 77 -7.68 -5.84 -1.55
C VAL A 77 -8.11 -6.09 -0.11
N SER A 78 -8.07 -5.07 0.77
CA SER A 78 -8.21 -5.27 2.20
C SER A 78 -9.40 -4.55 2.85
N GLY A 79 -10.29 -3.95 2.09
CA GLY A 79 -11.45 -3.23 2.64
C GLY A 79 -12.39 -4.13 3.47
N ARG A 80 -12.38 -5.44 3.22
CA ARG A 80 -13.09 -6.46 4.02
C ARG A 80 -12.17 -7.36 4.83
N ALA A 81 -10.86 -7.13 4.80
CA ALA A 81 -9.92 -8.00 5.49
C ALA A 81 -10.17 -8.01 7.02
N ILE A 82 -10.09 -9.17 7.60
CA ILE A 82 -10.16 -9.38 9.05
C ILE A 82 -8.88 -8.86 9.71
N ALA A 83 -7.74 -9.12 9.05
CA ALA A 83 -6.42 -8.71 9.53
C ALA A 83 -5.42 -8.64 8.37
N ASN A 84 -4.41 -7.80 8.53
CA ASN A 84 -3.19 -7.84 7.76
C ASN A 84 -2.20 -8.70 8.54
N LEU A 85 -1.87 -9.89 8.03
CA LEU A 85 -1.10 -10.89 8.79
C LEU A 85 0.39 -10.67 8.67
N GLU A 86 0.84 -10.28 7.47
CA GLU A 86 2.25 -10.19 7.17
C GLU A 86 2.50 -9.13 6.10
N ILE A 87 3.59 -8.41 6.28
CA ILE A 87 4.19 -7.55 5.26
C ILE A 87 5.62 -8.00 5.12
N GLU A 88 5.97 -8.48 3.93
CA GLU A 88 7.30 -8.95 3.63
C GLU A 88 7.92 -8.14 2.49
N ARG A 89 9.23 -8.05 2.51
CA ARG A 89 10.05 -7.59 1.40
C ARG A 89 9.64 -6.21 0.84
N ILE A 90 9.65 -5.18 1.68
CA ILE A 90 9.55 -3.79 1.19
C ILE A 90 10.88 -3.42 0.55
N VAL A 91 10.84 -3.06 -0.75
CA VAL A 91 12.00 -2.64 -1.54
C VAL A 91 11.78 -1.23 -2.03
N HIS A 92 12.73 -0.35 -1.78
CA HIS A 92 12.80 0.99 -2.36
C HIS A 92 13.52 0.89 -3.70
N ASP A 93 12.78 0.86 -4.80
CA ASP A 93 13.32 0.67 -6.16
C ASP A 93 13.95 1.95 -6.70
N ALA A 94 13.34 3.12 -6.44
CA ALA A 94 13.83 4.43 -6.85
C ALA A 94 13.42 5.53 -5.87
N PRO A 95 14.10 6.69 -5.87
CA PRO A 95 13.74 7.82 -5.02
C PRO A 95 12.40 8.43 -5.42
N VAL A 96 11.67 8.96 -4.43
CA VAL A 96 10.44 9.72 -4.60
C VAL A 96 10.64 11.11 -4.05
N PHE A 97 10.13 12.11 -4.73
CA PHE A 97 10.26 13.52 -4.38
C PHE A 97 8.91 14.16 -4.08
N ILE A 98 8.93 15.25 -3.32
CA ILE A 98 7.74 16.06 -3.07
C ILE A 98 7.21 16.57 -4.41
N GLY A 99 5.90 16.40 -4.66
CA GLY A 99 5.26 16.71 -5.93
C GLY A 99 5.13 15.51 -6.87
N ASP A 100 5.81 14.40 -6.62
CA ASP A 100 5.56 13.17 -7.37
C ASP A 100 4.15 12.63 -7.07
N THR A 101 3.50 12.14 -8.11
CA THR A 101 2.23 11.40 -8.00
C THR A 101 2.52 9.91 -8.12
N ILE A 102 2.09 9.14 -7.14
CA ILE A 102 2.28 7.69 -7.13
C ILE A 102 0.98 6.95 -7.41
N TYR A 103 1.11 5.79 -8.03
CA TYR A 103 0.05 4.86 -8.40
C TYR A 103 0.44 3.46 -7.93
N SER A 104 -0.54 2.66 -7.54
CA SER A 104 -0.31 1.29 -7.08
C SER A 104 -1.02 0.27 -7.97
N GLU A 105 -0.35 -0.86 -8.21
CA GLU A 105 -0.88 -2.02 -8.91
C GLU A 105 -0.52 -3.28 -8.12
N SER A 106 -1.47 -4.17 -7.88
CA SER A 106 -1.25 -5.40 -7.13
C SER A 106 -1.48 -6.63 -7.99
N THR A 107 -0.56 -7.59 -7.92
CA THR A 107 -0.73 -8.93 -8.51
C THR A 107 -1.08 -9.91 -7.40
N VAL A 108 -2.15 -10.69 -7.57
CA VAL A 108 -2.53 -11.76 -6.64
C VAL A 108 -1.59 -12.94 -6.84
N LEU A 109 -0.78 -13.25 -5.83
CA LEU A 109 0.21 -14.33 -5.88
C LEU A 109 -0.34 -15.66 -5.36
N ALA A 110 -1.19 -15.62 -4.33
CA ALA A 110 -1.78 -16.81 -3.75
C ALA A 110 -3.12 -16.52 -3.10
N VAL A 111 -4.01 -17.47 -3.16
CA VAL A 111 -5.28 -17.52 -2.42
C VAL A 111 -5.33 -18.88 -1.73
N ARG A 112 -5.53 -18.91 -0.41
CA ARG A 112 -5.57 -20.14 0.38
C ARG A 112 -6.74 -20.12 1.34
N GLU A 113 -7.57 -21.15 1.31
CA GLU A 113 -8.65 -21.34 2.28
C GLU A 113 -8.10 -21.71 3.67
N SER A 114 -8.74 -21.20 4.72
CA SER A 114 -8.43 -21.64 6.08
C SER A 114 -9.14 -22.95 6.38
N ARG A 115 -8.64 -23.67 7.40
CA ARG A 115 -9.29 -24.91 7.88
C ARG A 115 -10.70 -24.67 8.43
N GLN A 116 -11.01 -23.45 8.84
CA GLN A 116 -12.33 -23.09 9.36
C GLN A 116 -13.38 -22.95 8.23
N GLY A 117 -12.95 -22.80 6.99
CA GLY A 117 -13.82 -22.75 5.81
C GLY A 117 -14.56 -21.42 5.59
N ASP A 118 -14.59 -20.51 6.58
CA ASP A 118 -15.31 -19.22 6.52
C ASP A 118 -14.44 -18.03 6.08
N ARG A 119 -13.14 -18.23 5.95
CA ARG A 119 -12.12 -17.22 5.60
C ARG A 119 -10.94 -17.86 4.89
N GLY A 120 -10.00 -17.04 4.45
CA GLY A 120 -8.73 -17.50 3.89
C GLY A 120 -7.71 -16.39 3.79
N THR A 121 -6.55 -16.70 3.26
CA THR A 121 -5.47 -15.73 3.05
C THR A 121 -5.34 -15.37 1.58
N VAL A 122 -5.10 -14.09 1.33
CA VAL A 122 -4.75 -13.56 0.02
C VAL A 122 -3.37 -12.92 0.13
N THR A 123 -2.42 -13.39 -0.68
CA THR A 123 -1.09 -12.81 -0.80
C THR A 123 -1.01 -12.01 -2.08
N VAL A 124 -0.63 -10.75 -1.97
CA VAL A 124 -0.45 -9.84 -3.12
C VAL A 124 0.94 -9.24 -3.12
N GLU A 125 1.51 -9.04 -4.31
CA GLU A 125 2.66 -8.18 -4.53
C GLU A 125 2.18 -6.87 -5.13
N THR A 126 2.50 -5.76 -4.48
CA THR A 126 2.13 -4.42 -4.93
C THR A 126 3.36 -3.70 -5.44
N ARG A 127 3.23 -3.14 -6.64
CA ARG A 127 4.20 -2.25 -7.27
C ARG A 127 3.68 -0.83 -7.23
N VAL A 128 4.51 0.08 -6.75
CA VAL A 128 4.21 1.51 -6.74
C VAL A 128 5.06 2.16 -7.81
N SER A 129 4.43 2.93 -8.68
CA SER A 129 5.11 3.68 -9.75
C SER A 129 4.79 5.17 -9.63
N ASN A 130 5.71 6.03 -10.07
CA ASN A 130 5.46 7.46 -10.16
C ASN A 130 4.74 7.83 -11.48
N GLN A 131 4.45 9.11 -11.68
CA GLN A 131 3.77 9.64 -12.88
C GLN A 131 4.55 9.45 -14.19
N ARG A 132 5.83 9.09 -14.10
CA ARG A 132 6.68 8.79 -15.28
C ARG A 132 6.67 7.29 -15.62
N GLY A 133 5.91 6.47 -14.87
CA GLY A 133 5.90 5.01 -15.00
C GLY A 133 7.12 4.31 -14.37
N GLU A 134 7.99 5.05 -13.68
CA GLU A 134 9.13 4.50 -12.98
C GLU A 134 8.67 3.79 -11.70
N ARG A 135 9.09 2.53 -11.51
CA ARG A 135 8.80 1.78 -10.31
C ARG A 135 9.65 2.33 -9.15
N VAL A 136 8.98 2.81 -8.10
CA VAL A 136 9.61 3.44 -6.95
C VAL A 136 9.61 2.54 -5.71
N MET A 137 8.68 1.58 -5.64
CA MET A 137 8.61 0.65 -4.52
C MET A 137 7.93 -0.65 -4.92
N THR A 138 8.35 -1.74 -4.29
CA THR A 138 7.67 -3.04 -4.36
C THR A 138 7.53 -3.60 -2.96
N PHE A 139 6.37 -4.13 -2.62
CA PHE A 139 6.16 -4.84 -1.37
C PHE A 139 5.19 -6.00 -1.54
N ARG A 140 5.27 -6.96 -0.63
CA ARG A 140 4.38 -8.11 -0.59
C ARG A 140 3.68 -8.17 0.75
N ARG A 141 2.39 -8.50 0.75
CA ARG A 141 1.63 -8.69 1.98
C ARG A 141 0.66 -9.86 1.88
N THR A 142 0.30 -10.41 3.03
CA THR A 142 -0.74 -11.42 3.19
C THR A 142 -1.83 -10.89 4.10
N ALA A 143 -3.06 -10.86 3.60
CA ALA A 143 -4.25 -10.45 4.33
C ALA A 143 -5.17 -11.65 4.59
N LEU A 144 -5.81 -11.67 5.76
CA LEU A 144 -6.87 -12.61 6.11
C LEU A 144 -8.21 -12.02 5.66
N VAL A 145 -8.91 -12.69 4.75
CA VAL A 145 -10.12 -12.18 4.10
C VAL A 145 -11.29 -13.12 4.38
N PRO A 146 -12.48 -12.59 4.75
CA PRO A 146 -13.65 -13.42 4.98
C PRO A 146 -14.23 -13.97 3.67
N ARG A 147 -14.95 -15.06 3.74
CA ARG A 147 -15.85 -15.54 2.68
C ARG A 147 -17.21 -14.87 2.80
N ARG A 148 -18.01 -14.93 1.72
CA ARG A 148 -19.37 -14.35 1.70
C ARG A 148 -20.28 -14.87 2.81
N HIS A 149 -20.11 -16.10 3.22
CA HIS A 149 -20.89 -16.74 4.30
C HIS A 149 -20.28 -16.61 5.70
N HIS A 150 -19.23 -15.78 5.87
CA HIS A 150 -18.62 -15.55 7.20
C HIS A 150 -19.69 -15.14 8.22
N PRO A 151 -19.74 -15.73 9.45
CA PRO A 151 -20.86 -15.56 10.37
C PRO A 151 -21.11 -14.13 10.85
N THR A 152 -20.06 -13.30 10.90
CA THR A 152 -20.14 -11.89 11.34
C THR A 152 -19.83 -10.86 10.26
N LEU A 153 -18.97 -11.20 9.30
CA LEU A 153 -18.47 -10.29 8.28
C LEU A 153 -18.94 -10.66 6.86
N GLY A 154 -19.82 -11.64 6.76
CA GLY A 154 -20.38 -12.09 5.48
C GLY A 154 -21.36 -11.10 4.85
N GLU A 155 -21.76 -11.40 3.62
CA GLU A 155 -22.69 -10.58 2.86
C GLU A 155 -24.02 -10.36 3.60
N GLY A 156 -24.47 -9.12 3.63
CA GLY A 156 -25.73 -8.73 4.34
C GLY A 156 -25.56 -8.29 5.79
N ARG A 157 -24.41 -8.54 6.44
CA ARG A 157 -24.18 -8.13 7.84
C ARG A 157 -23.48 -6.77 8.01
N LEU A 158 -22.82 -6.28 6.96
CA LEU A 158 -22.15 -4.97 6.97
C LEU A 158 -23.05 -3.82 6.49
N ARG A 159 -24.37 -4.05 6.33
CA ARG A 159 -25.34 -3.06 5.89
C ARG A 159 -26.28 -2.56 7.00
N ALA A 160 -26.00 -2.92 8.24
CA ALA A 160 -26.78 -2.47 9.40
C ALA A 160 -26.15 -1.25 10.06
#